data_2750ee6f130c3a1d7940c872d2fb9f63
#
_entry.id   2750ee6f130c3a1d7940c872d2fb9f63
#
_cell.length_a   1.000
_cell.length_b   1.000
_cell.length_c   1.000
_cell.angle_alpha   90.00
_cell.angle_beta   90.00
_cell.angle_gamma   90.00
#
_symmetry.space_group_name_H-M   'P 1'
#
loop_
_entity.id
_entity.type
_entity.pdbx_description
1 polymer ?
#
loop_
_entity_poly.entity_id
_entity_poly.type
_entity_poly.pdbx_seq_one_letter_code
_entity_poly.pdbx_strand_id
1 'polypeptide(L)' 'MSDVDQKIEQAKIIMNENVAGNVDPEELAMRLNISYSWFRRVFKEYTGYAPAKYFQELKLRKAKQLLVGTSQSV' A
#
# COMPACT_ATOMS: atom_id res chain seq x y z
N MET A 1 17.54 -10.02 -6.04
CA MET A 1 16.24 -9.32 -5.99
C MET A 1 16.09 -8.45 -7.22
N SER A 2 14.95 -8.49 -7.89
CA SER A 2 14.76 -7.73 -9.12
C SER A 2 14.33 -6.29 -8.80
N ASP A 3 14.50 -5.40 -9.78
CA ASP A 3 14.04 -4.02 -9.63
C ASP A 3 12.55 -3.95 -9.37
N VAL A 4 11.80 -4.88 -9.96
CA VAL A 4 10.34 -4.94 -9.77
C VAL A 4 10.01 -5.20 -8.31
N ASP A 5 10.67 -6.18 -7.71
CA ASP A 5 10.46 -6.50 -6.30
C ASP A 5 10.78 -5.31 -5.41
N GLN A 6 11.88 -4.62 -5.69
CA GLN A 6 12.28 -3.46 -4.92
C GLN A 6 11.26 -2.33 -5.03
N LYS A 7 10.75 -2.08 -6.24
CA LYS A 7 9.76 -1.03 -6.44
C LYS A 7 8.48 -1.33 -5.69
N ILE A 8 8.02 -2.57 -5.73
CA ILE A 8 6.81 -2.99 -5.03
C ILE A 8 7.00 -2.89 -3.52
N GLU A 9 8.14 -3.32 -3.01
CA GLU A 9 8.41 -3.22 -1.58
C GLU A 9 8.49 -1.77 -1.11
N GLN A 10 9.12 -0.90 -1.90
CA GLN A 10 9.17 0.52 -1.58
C GLN A 10 7.77 1.13 -1.53
N ALA A 11 6.91 0.75 -2.48
CA ALA A 11 5.54 1.23 -2.50
C ALA A 11 4.79 0.82 -1.23
N LYS A 12 4.96 -0.42 -0.82
CA LYS A 12 4.30 -0.93 0.38
C LYS A 12 4.78 -0.20 1.63
N ILE A 13 6.06 0.08 1.72
CA ILE A 13 6.62 0.82 2.84
C ILE A 13 6.04 2.23 2.92
N ILE A 14 6.00 2.93 1.77
CA ILE A 14 5.46 4.27 1.73
C ILE A 14 3.98 4.29 2.13
N MET A 15 3.22 3.32 1.65
CA MET A 15 1.81 3.21 2.01
C MET A 15 1.64 2.97 3.51
N ASN A 16 2.45 2.11 4.09
CA ASN A 16 2.40 1.83 5.53
C ASN A 16 2.72 3.07 6.35
N GLU A 17 3.70 3.82 5.92
CA GLU A 17 4.10 5.04 6.64
C GLU A 17 3.04 6.12 6.58
N ASN A 18 2.17 6.07 5.58
CA ASN A 18 1.15 7.09 5.37
C ASN A 18 -0.27 6.57 5.60
N VAL A 19 -0.40 5.48 6.34
CA VAL A 19 -1.68 4.83 6.53
C VAL A 19 -2.70 5.69 7.24
N ALA A 20 -2.25 6.65 8.04
CA ALA A 20 -3.14 7.58 8.73
C ALA A 20 -3.63 8.73 7.84
N GLY A 21 -3.01 8.89 6.67
CA GLY A 21 -3.38 9.94 5.72
C GLY A 21 -3.85 9.37 4.40
N ASN A 22 -3.42 9.99 3.31
CA ASN A 22 -3.77 9.55 1.97
C ASN A 22 -2.52 9.38 1.12
N VAL A 23 -2.58 8.41 0.23
CA VAL A 23 -1.54 8.20 -0.77
C VAL A 23 -2.21 8.12 -2.14
N ASP A 24 -1.78 8.99 -3.05
CA ASP A 24 -2.25 8.95 -4.43
C ASP A 24 -1.38 7.96 -5.20
N PRO A 25 -1.95 6.87 -5.74
CA PRO A 25 -1.16 5.88 -6.46
C PRO A 25 -0.39 6.43 -7.65
N GLU A 26 -0.96 7.43 -8.34
CA GLU A 26 -0.26 8.04 -9.47
C GLU A 26 0.97 8.80 -9.01
N GLU A 27 0.83 9.54 -7.93
CA GLU A 27 1.95 10.27 -7.36
C GLU A 27 3.02 9.31 -6.84
N LEU A 28 2.59 8.22 -6.24
CA LEU A 28 3.51 7.20 -5.76
C LEU A 28 4.32 6.60 -6.90
N ALA A 29 3.67 6.31 -8.03
CA ALA A 29 4.36 5.79 -9.20
C ALA A 29 5.41 6.79 -9.69
N MET A 30 5.08 8.08 -9.69
CA MET A 30 6.01 9.12 -10.08
C MET A 30 7.24 9.15 -9.17
N ARG A 31 7.03 9.02 -7.88
CA ARG A 31 8.14 8.98 -6.92
C ARG A 31 9.06 7.79 -7.17
N LEU A 32 8.50 6.69 -7.62
CA LEU A 32 9.26 5.49 -7.89
C LEU A 32 9.84 5.45 -9.30
N ASN A 33 9.62 6.51 -10.09
CA ASN A 33 10.12 6.61 -11.47
C ASN A 33 9.59 5.51 -12.37
N ILE A 34 8.30 5.21 -12.22
CA ILE A 34 7.63 4.20 -13.04
C ILE A 34 6.31 4.74 -13.54
N SER A 35 5.80 4.19 -14.64
CA SER A 35 4.50 4.61 -15.14
C SER A 35 3.40 4.06 -14.25
N TYR A 36 2.33 4.81 -14.13
CA TYR A 36 1.21 4.39 -13.31
C TYR A 36 0.55 3.11 -13.83
N SER A 37 0.42 3.00 -15.16
CA SER A 37 -0.16 1.80 -15.76
C SER A 37 0.62 0.55 -15.42
N TRP A 38 1.95 0.63 -15.52
CA TRP A 38 2.83 -0.47 -15.17
C TRP A 38 2.74 -0.80 -13.69
N PHE A 39 2.80 0.23 -12.86
CA PHE A 39 2.74 0.09 -11.41
C PHE A 39 1.44 -0.60 -10.99
N ARG A 40 0.32 -0.15 -11.52
CA ARG A 40 -0.99 -0.69 -11.18
C ARG A 40 -1.07 -2.17 -11.53
N ARG A 41 -0.61 -2.55 -12.71
CA ARG A 41 -0.67 -3.93 -13.16
C ARG A 41 0.23 -4.84 -12.34
N VAL A 42 1.48 -4.43 -12.18
CA VAL A 42 2.46 -5.25 -11.48
C VAL A 42 2.14 -5.35 -9.99
N PHE A 43 1.71 -4.25 -9.40
CA PHE A 43 1.33 -4.25 -7.99
C PHE A 43 0.19 -5.24 -7.74
N LYS A 44 -0.79 -5.27 -8.63
CA LYS A 44 -1.90 -6.21 -8.50
C LYS A 44 -1.43 -7.64 -8.65
N GLU A 45 -0.51 -7.90 -9.55
CA GLU A 45 0.05 -9.24 -9.71
C GLU A 45 0.80 -9.71 -8.47
N TYR A 46 1.50 -8.81 -7.82
CA TYR A 46 2.31 -9.16 -6.65
C TYR A 46 1.49 -9.26 -5.36
N THR A 47 0.50 -8.41 -5.20
CA THR A 47 -0.25 -8.32 -3.94
C THR A 47 -1.67 -8.87 -4.03
N GLY A 48 -2.17 -9.06 -5.23
CA GLY A 48 -3.57 -9.44 -5.45
C GLY A 48 -4.52 -8.26 -5.50
N TYR A 49 -4.04 -7.04 -5.24
CA TYR A 49 -4.87 -5.83 -5.21
C TYR A 49 -4.23 -4.72 -6.00
N ALA A 50 -5.06 -3.91 -6.68
CA ALA A 50 -4.58 -2.66 -7.25
C ALA A 50 -4.10 -1.74 -6.12
N PRO A 51 -3.19 -0.79 -6.40
CA PRO A 51 -2.62 0.05 -5.34
C PRO A 51 -3.65 0.78 -4.49
N ALA A 52 -4.67 1.36 -5.10
CA ALA A 52 -5.71 2.08 -4.35
C ALA A 52 -6.46 1.14 -3.42
N LYS A 53 -6.81 -0.03 -3.91
CA LYS A 53 -7.52 -1.03 -3.11
C LYS A 53 -6.63 -1.56 -1.98
N TYR A 54 -5.37 -1.79 -2.28
CA TYR A 54 -4.41 -2.25 -1.28
C TYR A 54 -4.31 -1.24 -0.13
N PHE A 55 -4.22 0.04 -0.46
CA PHE A 55 -4.12 1.08 0.55
C PHE A 55 -5.38 1.15 1.42
N GLN A 56 -6.55 1.00 0.79
CA GLN A 56 -7.81 0.98 1.55
C GLN A 56 -7.85 -0.20 2.51
N GLU A 57 -7.43 -1.38 2.05
CA GLU A 57 -7.39 -2.55 2.91
C GLU A 57 -6.40 -2.37 4.06
N LEU A 58 -5.28 -1.73 3.78
CA LEU A 58 -4.27 -1.44 4.78
C LEU A 58 -4.84 -0.52 5.86
N LYS A 59 -5.58 0.51 5.45
CA LYS A 59 -6.23 1.42 6.39
C LYS A 59 -7.27 0.70 7.25
N LEU A 60 -8.04 -0.18 6.64
CA LEU A 60 -9.03 -0.96 7.37
C LEU A 60 -8.38 -1.87 8.40
N ARG A 61 -7.30 -2.53 8.02
CA ARG A 61 -6.57 -3.37 8.96
C ARG A 61 -6.05 -2.59 10.14
N LYS A 62 -5.51 -1.41 9.86
CA LYS A 62 -4.97 -0.57 10.92
C LYS A 62 -6.07 -0.14 11.87
N ALA A 63 -7.22 0.26 11.33
CA ALA A 63 -8.36 0.65 12.15
C ALA A 63 -8.85 -0.52 13.00
N LYS A 64 -8.94 -1.70 12.41
CA LYS A 64 -9.35 -2.89 13.16
C LYS A 64 -8.38 -3.24 14.27
N GLN A 65 -7.09 -3.11 14.02
CA GLN A 65 -6.09 -3.37 15.04
C GLN A 65 -6.25 -2.44 16.22
N LEU A 66 -6.50 -1.18 15.95
CA LEU A 66 -6.70 -0.20 17.02
C LEU A 66 -7.96 -0.53 17.82
N LEU A 67 -9.04 -0.88 17.13
CA LEU A 67 -10.29 -1.24 17.82
C LEU A 67 -10.15 -2.52 18.62
N VAL A 68 -9.52 -3.52 18.05
CA VAL A 68 -9.29 -4.79 18.73
C VAL A 68 -8.41 -4.60 19.95
N GLY A 69 -7.36 -3.79 19.78
CA GLY A 69 -6.49 -3.47 20.90
C GLY A 69 -7.24 -2.80 22.03
N THR A 70 -8.19 -1.96 21.70
CA THR A 70 -9.02 -1.28 22.70
C THR A 70 -10.00 -2.26 23.34
N SER A 71 -10.61 -3.11 22.54
CA SER A 71 -11.60 -4.07 23.01
C SER A 71 -11.01 -5.20 23.80
N GLN A 72 -9.80 -5.55 23.52
CA GLN A 72 -9.18 -6.71 24.13
C GLN A 72 -8.88 -6.55 25.57
N SER A 73 -8.92 -5.35 26.01
CA SER A 73 -8.78 -5.13 27.43
C SER A 73 -9.93 -5.74 28.19
N VAL A 74 -10.92 -6.19 27.51
CA VAL A 74 -12.08 -6.83 28.11
C VAL A 74 -11.79 -8.25 28.54
#